data_400fa3f1a6c77827680f664809f366e0
#
_entry.id   400fa3f1a6c77827680f664809f366e0
#
_cell.length_a   1.000
_cell.length_b   1.000
_cell.length_c   1.000
_cell.angle_alpha   90.00
_cell.angle_beta   90.00
_cell.angle_gamma   90.00
#
_symmetry.space_group_name_H-M   'P 1'
#
loop_
_entity.id
_entity.type
_entity.pdbx_description
1 polymer ?
#
loop_
_entity_poly.entity_id
_entity_poly.type
_entity_poly.pdbx_seq_one_letter_code
_entity_poly.pdbx_strand_id
1 'polypeptide(L)'
;MSDMSALGFKETAPEKLGFDPFNRIGSQWMLVTAGDEGGFNTMTASWGFAGVMWGKPCVETVIRPQRYTKGFLDKNEYFTLSFFPEDMRSALALCGRVSGRDTDKIGETGLKPVFTDGTTAFEQAELVLVCKKLYVSQLESSCFTERDLDGANYAAGDYHYAYIAEIVKAYVK
;
A
#
# COMPACT_ATOMS: atom_id res chain seq x y z
N MET A 1 -0.97 20.58 -4.00
CA MET A 1 -0.59 19.65 -2.92
C MET A 1 -1.33 20.03 -1.66
N SER A 2 -2.02 19.09 -1.05
CA SER A 2 -2.74 19.30 0.21
C SER A 2 -1.74 19.38 1.38
N ASP A 3 -2.04 20.26 2.33
CA ASP A 3 -1.24 20.36 3.56
C ASP A 3 -1.71 19.28 4.55
N MET A 4 -0.89 18.25 4.74
CA MET A 4 -1.16 17.15 5.66
C MET A 4 -1.30 17.64 7.11
N SER A 5 -0.62 18.72 7.50
CA SER A 5 -0.70 19.29 8.86
C SER A 5 -2.07 19.90 9.15
N ALA A 6 -2.69 20.53 8.15
CA ALA A 6 -4.05 21.08 8.27
C ALA A 6 -5.11 19.98 8.48
N LEU A 7 -4.81 18.74 8.14
CA LEU A 7 -5.65 17.56 8.34
C LEU A 7 -5.32 16.81 9.65
N GLY A 8 -4.47 17.38 10.49
CA GLY A 8 -4.10 16.83 11.80
C GLY A 8 -2.96 15.80 11.74
N PHE A 9 -2.29 15.64 10.60
CA PHE A 9 -1.12 14.76 10.50
C PHE A 9 0.17 15.49 10.93
N LYS A 10 1.04 14.75 11.59
CA LYS A 10 2.39 15.17 11.93
C LYS A 10 3.40 14.33 11.17
N GLU A 11 4.31 14.99 10.45
CA GLU A 11 5.44 14.30 9.82
C GLU A 11 6.38 13.75 10.90
N THR A 12 6.75 12.48 10.76
CA THR A 12 7.58 11.74 11.71
C THR A 12 8.64 10.94 10.94
N ALA A 13 9.85 10.88 11.47
CA ALA A 13 10.88 10.04 10.87
C ALA A 13 10.47 8.56 10.93
N PRO A 14 10.61 7.80 9.83
CA PRO A 14 10.18 6.39 9.77
C PRO A 14 10.73 5.52 10.91
N GLU A 15 11.96 5.77 11.34
CA GLU A 15 12.63 5.03 12.41
C GLU A 15 12.02 5.27 13.79
N LYS A 16 11.18 6.30 13.93
CA LYS A 16 10.52 6.69 15.21
C LYS A 16 9.07 6.25 15.30
N LEU A 17 8.55 5.54 14.30
CA LEU A 17 7.12 5.20 14.22
C LEU A 17 6.65 4.20 15.28
N GLY A 18 7.54 3.40 15.89
CA GLY A 18 7.13 2.27 16.75
C GLY A 18 6.25 1.28 15.96
N PHE A 19 6.54 1.08 14.68
CA PHE A 19 5.72 0.33 13.76
C PHE A 19 5.83 -1.18 14.00
N ASP A 20 4.70 -1.83 14.29
CA ASP A 20 4.58 -3.29 14.36
C ASP A 20 4.03 -3.81 13.01
N PRO A 21 4.87 -4.31 12.10
CA PRO A 21 4.42 -4.77 10.79
C PRO A 21 3.51 -6.00 10.87
N PHE A 22 3.66 -6.88 11.86
CA PHE A 22 2.82 -8.07 12.01
C PHE A 22 1.37 -7.69 12.26
N ASN A 23 1.15 -6.73 13.16
CA ASN A 23 -0.19 -6.23 13.45
C ASN A 23 -0.70 -5.29 12.35
N ARG A 24 0.08 -4.26 12.01
CA ARG A 24 -0.34 -3.22 11.05
C ARG A 24 -0.63 -3.78 9.65
N ILE A 25 0.25 -4.62 9.11
CA ILE A 25 0.07 -5.21 7.79
C ILE A 25 -0.85 -6.43 7.86
N GLY A 26 -0.53 -7.40 8.72
CA GLY A 26 -1.18 -8.72 8.73
C GLY A 26 -2.61 -8.68 9.26
N SER A 27 -2.85 -7.98 10.40
CA SER A 27 -4.14 -7.99 11.10
C SER A 27 -5.00 -6.79 10.73
N GLN A 28 -4.46 -5.56 10.75
CA GLN A 28 -5.23 -4.35 10.48
C GLN A 28 -5.44 -4.10 8.98
N TRP A 29 -4.52 -4.58 8.14
CA TRP A 29 -4.44 -4.35 6.70
C TRP A 29 -4.07 -2.90 6.35
N MET A 30 -3.75 -2.69 5.09
CA MET A 30 -3.39 -1.38 4.57
C MET A 30 -4.03 -1.13 3.21
N LEU A 31 -4.24 0.14 2.85
CA LEU A 31 -4.50 0.53 1.47
C LEU A 31 -3.17 0.85 0.78
N VAL A 32 -2.92 0.18 -0.33
CA VAL A 32 -1.86 0.51 -1.29
C VAL A 32 -2.48 1.43 -2.35
N THR A 33 -1.98 2.65 -2.46
CA THR A 33 -2.55 3.67 -3.35
C THR A 33 -1.48 4.30 -4.21
N ALA A 34 -1.70 4.38 -5.52
CA ALA A 34 -0.79 5.03 -6.46
C ALA A 34 -1.56 5.88 -7.47
N GLY A 35 -0.90 6.92 -7.97
CA GLY A 35 -1.47 7.96 -8.80
C GLY A 35 -1.71 9.24 -8.03
N ASP A 36 -2.20 10.26 -8.71
CA ASP A 36 -2.38 11.61 -8.22
C ASP A 36 -3.78 12.18 -8.57
N GLU A 37 -3.93 13.50 -8.50
CA GLU A 37 -5.18 14.19 -8.83
C GLU A 37 -5.66 13.94 -10.28
N GLY A 38 -4.76 13.64 -11.20
CA GLY A 38 -5.06 13.26 -12.58
C GLY A 38 -5.65 11.85 -12.73
N GLY A 39 -5.55 11.04 -11.70
CA GLY A 39 -6.11 9.69 -11.61
C GLY A 39 -5.28 8.79 -10.68
N PHE A 40 -5.97 8.09 -9.80
CA PHE A 40 -5.38 7.17 -8.85
C PHE A 40 -6.24 5.92 -8.68
N ASN A 41 -5.66 4.90 -8.09
CA ASN A 41 -6.42 3.75 -7.61
C ASN A 41 -5.85 3.21 -6.30
N THR A 42 -6.71 2.58 -5.52
CA THR A 42 -6.37 1.97 -4.24
C THR A 42 -6.82 0.53 -4.15
N MET A 43 -6.10 -0.28 -3.37
CA MET A 43 -6.46 -1.65 -3.05
C MET A 43 -6.00 -2.03 -1.65
N THR A 44 -6.69 -2.95 -1.04
CA THR A 44 -6.27 -3.51 0.24
C THR A 44 -5.20 -4.58 0.05
N ALA A 45 -4.19 -4.54 0.91
CA ALA A 45 -3.18 -5.57 1.05
C ALA A 45 -2.99 -5.92 2.53
N SER A 46 -2.59 -7.18 2.77
CA SER A 46 -2.28 -7.73 4.10
C SER A 46 -0.96 -8.51 4.12
N TRP A 47 -0.20 -8.46 3.04
CA TRP A 47 1.11 -9.08 2.92
C TRP A 47 2.16 -8.02 2.60
N GLY A 48 3.30 -8.13 3.27
CA GLY A 48 4.42 -7.21 3.10
C GLY A 48 5.38 -7.25 4.28
N PHE A 49 6.42 -6.43 4.19
CA PHE A 49 7.45 -6.29 5.21
C PHE A 49 7.76 -4.81 5.45
N ALA A 50 8.34 -4.51 6.61
CA ALA A 50 8.95 -3.23 6.90
C ALA A 50 10.28 -3.47 7.61
N GLY A 51 11.31 -2.72 7.23
CA GLY A 51 12.65 -2.89 7.81
C GLY A 51 13.68 -2.00 7.15
N VAL A 52 14.91 -2.47 7.10
CA VAL A 52 16.03 -1.73 6.51
C VAL A 52 16.62 -2.50 5.34
N MET A 53 16.72 -1.84 4.17
CA MET A 53 17.40 -2.37 3.01
C MET A 53 18.21 -1.27 2.33
N TRP A 54 19.42 -1.57 1.88
CA TRP A 54 20.38 -0.58 1.31
C TRP A 54 20.62 0.64 2.22
N GLY A 55 20.60 0.41 3.55
CA GLY A 55 20.78 1.48 4.53
C GLY A 55 19.61 2.47 4.63
N LYS A 56 18.43 2.11 4.12
CA LYS A 56 17.22 2.94 4.08
C LYS A 56 16.07 2.28 4.81
N PRO A 57 15.17 3.05 5.45
CA PRO A 57 13.90 2.53 5.94
C PRO A 57 13.03 2.13 4.72
N CYS A 58 12.71 0.86 4.61
CA CYS A 58 12.00 0.30 3.48
C CYS A 58 10.75 -0.47 3.88
N VAL A 59 9.82 -0.53 2.95
CA VAL A 59 8.70 -1.47 2.96
C VAL A 59 8.76 -2.35 1.71
N GLU A 60 8.20 -3.54 1.83
CA GLU A 60 7.82 -4.35 0.69
C GLU A 60 6.32 -4.57 0.71
N THR A 61 5.67 -4.40 -0.43
CA THR A 61 4.28 -4.82 -0.66
C THR A 61 4.20 -5.69 -1.90
N VAL A 62 3.30 -6.68 -1.89
CA VAL A 62 3.16 -7.63 -3.01
C VAL A 62 1.80 -7.49 -3.68
N ILE A 63 1.81 -7.38 -5.00
CA ILE A 63 0.62 -7.06 -5.80
C ILE A 63 0.44 -8.11 -6.91
N ARG A 64 -0.73 -8.75 -6.98
CA ARG A 64 -1.04 -9.69 -8.07
C ARG A 64 -1.18 -8.96 -9.41
N PRO A 65 -0.79 -9.61 -10.54
CA PRO A 65 -0.80 -8.98 -11.87
C PRO A 65 -2.17 -8.46 -12.31
N GLN A 66 -3.26 -9.11 -11.89
CA GLN A 66 -4.63 -8.74 -12.25
C GLN A 66 -5.19 -7.54 -11.48
N ARG A 67 -4.52 -7.09 -10.39
CA ARG A 67 -4.99 -5.94 -9.61
C ARG A 67 -4.88 -4.64 -10.40
N TYR A 68 -5.97 -3.88 -10.46
CA TYR A 68 -6.01 -2.60 -11.22
C TYR A 68 -4.98 -1.60 -10.71
N THR A 69 -4.75 -1.55 -9.40
CA THR A 69 -3.74 -0.69 -8.77
C THR A 69 -2.33 -0.96 -9.29
N LYS A 70 -2.03 -2.19 -9.76
CA LYS A 70 -0.72 -2.51 -10.34
C LYS A 70 -0.35 -1.57 -11.49
N GLY A 71 -1.30 -1.29 -12.39
CA GLY A 71 -1.05 -0.38 -13.51
C GLY A 71 -0.73 1.06 -13.09
N PHE A 72 -1.23 1.50 -11.92
CA PHE A 72 -0.88 2.78 -11.32
C PHE A 72 0.49 2.72 -10.65
N LEU A 73 0.79 1.66 -9.91
CA LEU A 73 2.12 1.45 -9.31
C LEU A 73 3.23 1.41 -10.35
N ASP A 74 2.99 0.75 -11.49
CA ASP A 74 3.99 0.65 -12.55
C ASP A 74 4.34 2.00 -13.16
N LYS A 75 3.34 2.88 -13.34
CA LYS A 75 3.48 4.19 -13.99
C LYS A 75 4.02 5.29 -13.07
N ASN A 76 3.86 5.16 -11.76
CA ASN A 76 4.20 6.19 -10.79
C ASN A 76 5.44 5.80 -9.99
N GLU A 77 6.30 6.77 -9.70
CA GLU A 77 7.50 6.60 -8.87
C GLU A 77 7.15 6.44 -7.40
N TYR A 78 6.10 7.15 -6.96
CA TYR A 78 5.63 7.18 -5.58
C TYR A 78 4.29 6.48 -5.42
N PHE A 79 4.08 5.92 -4.24
CA PHE A 79 2.81 5.38 -3.78
C PHE A 79 2.68 5.53 -2.27
N THR A 80 1.50 5.32 -1.71
CA THR A 80 1.30 5.31 -0.26
C THR A 80 0.87 3.95 0.26
N LEU A 81 1.28 3.66 1.50
CA LEU A 81 0.66 2.68 2.37
C LEU A 81 -0.09 3.45 3.46
N SER A 82 -1.41 3.34 3.47
CA SER A 82 -2.26 4.02 4.45
C SER A 82 -2.89 3.01 5.40
N PHE A 83 -2.79 3.26 6.71
CA PHE A 83 -3.33 2.45 7.79
C PHE A 83 -4.44 3.22 8.48
N PHE A 84 -5.49 2.52 8.90
CA PHE A 84 -6.74 3.11 9.34
C PHE A 84 -7.17 2.59 10.71
N PRO A 85 -8.02 3.34 11.43
CA PRO A 85 -8.67 2.84 12.64
C PRO A 85 -9.65 1.70 12.31
N GLU A 86 -10.01 0.94 13.33
CA GLU A 86 -10.82 -0.29 13.19
C GLU A 86 -12.21 -0.06 12.57
N ASP A 87 -12.81 1.09 12.79
CA ASP A 87 -14.11 1.46 12.22
C ASP A 87 -14.10 1.61 10.69
N MET A 88 -12.92 1.73 10.07
CA MET A 88 -12.74 1.74 8.62
C MET A 88 -12.57 0.35 7.99
N ARG A 89 -12.69 -0.73 8.78
CA ARG A 89 -12.48 -2.11 8.33
C ARG A 89 -13.38 -2.50 7.14
N SER A 90 -14.62 -2.04 7.13
CA SER A 90 -15.56 -2.30 6.03
C SER A 90 -15.11 -1.64 4.71
N ALA A 91 -14.55 -0.44 4.78
CA ALA A 91 -14.00 0.26 3.61
C ALA A 91 -12.79 -0.49 3.04
N LEU A 92 -11.88 -0.97 3.92
CA LEU A 92 -10.75 -1.78 3.49
C LEU A 92 -11.23 -3.11 2.85
N ALA A 93 -12.20 -3.78 3.45
CA ALA A 93 -12.76 -5.02 2.91
C ALA A 93 -13.35 -4.80 1.50
N LEU A 94 -14.08 -3.71 1.28
CA LEU A 94 -14.60 -3.34 -0.04
C LEU A 94 -13.46 -3.09 -1.03
N CYS A 95 -12.47 -2.26 -0.68
CA CYS A 95 -11.32 -1.95 -1.53
C CYS A 95 -10.49 -3.19 -1.92
N GLY A 96 -10.50 -4.24 -1.07
CA GLY A 96 -9.87 -5.52 -1.34
C GLY A 96 -10.65 -6.41 -2.32
N ARG A 97 -11.99 -6.36 -2.24
CA ARG A 97 -12.90 -7.26 -2.97
C ARG A 97 -13.20 -6.81 -4.38
N VAL A 98 -13.42 -5.50 -4.59
CA VAL A 98 -13.85 -4.97 -5.90
C VAL A 98 -12.70 -4.35 -6.68
N SER A 99 -12.88 -4.25 -8.02
CA SER A 99 -11.94 -3.56 -8.90
C SER A 99 -12.36 -2.10 -9.11
N GLY A 100 -11.40 -1.18 -9.07
CA GLY A 100 -11.64 0.22 -9.46
C GLY A 100 -11.90 0.43 -10.96
N ARG A 101 -11.83 -0.65 -11.78
CA ARG A 101 -12.31 -0.62 -13.18
C ARG A 101 -13.83 -0.57 -13.24
N ASP A 102 -14.50 -1.21 -12.28
CA ASP A 102 -15.92 -1.51 -12.34
C ASP A 102 -16.70 -0.80 -11.24
N THR A 103 -16.02 -0.27 -10.23
CA THR A 103 -16.62 0.28 -9.00
C THR A 103 -15.95 1.57 -8.59
N ASP A 104 -16.72 2.60 -8.30
CA ASP A 104 -16.24 3.81 -7.63
C ASP A 104 -16.02 3.52 -6.14
N LYS A 105 -14.82 3.04 -5.83
CA LYS A 105 -14.44 2.71 -4.44
C LYS A 105 -14.53 3.90 -3.50
N ILE A 106 -14.23 5.09 -4.00
CA ILE A 106 -14.20 6.32 -3.19
C ILE A 106 -15.62 6.73 -2.82
N GLY A 107 -16.52 6.75 -3.80
CA GLY A 107 -17.94 7.04 -3.54
C GLY A 107 -18.59 6.02 -2.61
N GLU A 108 -18.30 4.72 -2.78
CA GLU A 108 -18.90 3.66 -1.94
C GLU A 108 -18.34 3.59 -0.52
N THR A 109 -17.07 3.97 -0.30
CA THR A 109 -16.43 3.90 1.01
C THR A 109 -16.49 5.20 1.80
N GLY A 110 -16.75 6.33 1.13
CA GLY A 110 -16.65 7.66 1.73
C GLY A 110 -15.21 8.07 2.07
N LEU A 111 -14.21 7.36 1.56
CA LEU A 111 -12.80 7.76 1.68
C LEU A 111 -12.58 9.11 1.02
N LYS A 112 -11.84 10.00 1.68
CA LYS A 112 -11.52 11.33 1.16
C LYS A 112 -10.06 11.37 0.72
N PRO A 113 -9.80 11.41 -0.60
CA PRO A 113 -8.44 11.45 -1.11
C PRO A 113 -7.73 12.77 -0.78
N VAL A 114 -6.45 12.66 -0.47
CA VAL A 114 -5.53 13.77 -0.19
C VAL A 114 -4.34 13.63 -1.14
N PHE A 115 -4.13 14.63 -2.00
CA PHE A 115 -3.05 14.63 -2.97
C PHE A 115 -1.82 15.31 -2.38
N THR A 116 -0.80 14.53 -2.06
CA THR A 116 0.43 14.99 -1.42
C THR A 116 1.64 14.21 -1.91
N ASP A 117 2.80 14.82 -1.90
CA ASP A 117 4.09 14.19 -2.24
C ASP A 117 4.10 13.42 -3.58
N GLY A 118 3.34 13.90 -4.58
CA GLY A 118 3.23 13.26 -5.91
C GLY A 118 2.44 11.95 -5.93
N THR A 119 1.61 11.70 -4.91
CA THR A 119 0.77 10.50 -4.79
C THR A 119 -0.51 10.84 -4.03
N THR A 120 -1.30 9.84 -3.69
CA THR A 120 -2.60 9.97 -3.01
C THR A 120 -2.58 9.25 -1.66
N ALA A 121 -3.05 9.93 -0.62
CA ALA A 121 -3.37 9.40 0.70
C ALA A 121 -4.85 9.59 1.01
N PHE A 122 -5.29 9.38 2.27
CA PHE A 122 -6.68 9.57 2.69
C PHE A 122 -6.76 10.30 4.03
N GLU A 123 -7.73 11.24 4.15
CA GLU A 123 -7.97 11.97 5.39
C GLU A 123 -8.18 11.05 6.60
N GLN A 124 -8.88 9.94 6.42
CA GLN A 124 -9.26 9.05 7.52
C GLN A 124 -8.13 8.13 8.01
N ALA A 125 -6.98 8.14 7.34
CA ALA A 125 -5.84 7.35 7.79
C ALA A 125 -5.27 7.85 9.13
N GLU A 126 -4.79 6.93 9.96
CA GLU A 126 -4.01 7.21 11.18
C GLU A 126 -2.51 7.33 10.91
N LEU A 127 -2.04 6.55 9.93
CA LEU A 127 -0.66 6.51 9.50
C LEU A 127 -0.60 6.42 7.97
N VAL A 128 0.20 7.26 7.38
CA VAL A 128 0.51 7.23 5.94
C VAL A 128 2.01 7.13 5.74
N LEU A 129 2.45 6.11 5.03
CA LEU A 129 3.83 5.97 4.57
C LEU A 129 3.88 6.39 3.10
N VAL A 130 4.64 7.42 2.78
CA VAL A 130 4.94 7.82 1.40
C VAL A 130 6.17 7.04 0.95
N CYS A 131 6.01 6.25 -0.08
CA CYS A 131 6.97 5.25 -0.51
C CYS A 131 7.50 5.56 -1.91
N LYS A 132 8.82 5.61 -2.07
CA LYS A 132 9.50 5.72 -3.36
C LYS A 132 9.94 4.34 -3.83
N LYS A 133 9.47 3.90 -4.99
CA LYS A 133 9.90 2.60 -5.56
C LYS A 133 11.40 2.57 -5.77
N LEU A 134 12.03 1.49 -5.31
CA LEU A 134 13.46 1.23 -5.52
C LEU A 134 13.71 0.00 -6.38
N TYR A 135 12.86 -1.04 -6.21
CA TYR A 135 13.03 -2.31 -6.90
C TYR A 135 11.68 -2.99 -7.11
N VAL A 136 11.52 -3.64 -8.24
CA VAL A 136 10.32 -4.44 -8.56
C VAL A 136 10.77 -5.75 -9.20
N SER A 137 10.26 -6.86 -8.68
CA SER A 137 10.45 -8.19 -9.27
C SER A 137 9.18 -9.02 -9.16
N GLN A 138 8.96 -9.94 -10.09
CA GLN A 138 7.91 -10.94 -9.94
C GLN A 138 8.45 -12.12 -9.12
N LEU A 139 7.62 -12.69 -8.24
CA LEU A 139 7.93 -13.96 -7.60
C LEU A 139 7.93 -15.07 -8.66
N GLU A 140 8.83 -16.03 -8.53
CA GLU A 140 8.98 -17.13 -9.48
C GLU A 140 8.80 -18.49 -8.80
N SER A 141 8.09 -19.42 -9.47
CA SER A 141 7.89 -20.79 -8.98
C SER A 141 9.21 -21.47 -8.64
N SER A 142 10.23 -21.27 -9.47
CA SER A 142 11.57 -21.86 -9.27
C SER A 142 12.28 -21.44 -7.99
N CYS A 143 11.88 -20.30 -7.43
CA CYS A 143 12.49 -19.71 -6.21
C CYS A 143 11.85 -20.21 -4.91
N PHE A 144 10.72 -20.92 -4.96
CA PHE A 144 10.10 -21.49 -3.77
C PHE A 144 10.88 -22.70 -3.27
N THR A 145 11.49 -22.58 -2.11
CA THR A 145 12.14 -23.71 -1.40
C THR A 145 11.10 -24.54 -0.64
N GLU A 146 10.03 -23.91 -0.14
CA GLU A 146 8.85 -24.57 0.42
C GLU A 146 7.79 -24.71 -0.68
N ARG A 147 7.71 -25.89 -1.29
CA ARG A 147 6.89 -26.14 -2.50
C ARG A 147 5.39 -26.06 -2.26
N ASP A 148 4.94 -26.39 -1.07
CA ASP A 148 3.51 -26.33 -0.70
C ASP A 148 2.97 -24.90 -0.74
N LEU A 149 3.82 -23.89 -0.47
CA LEU A 149 3.44 -22.48 -0.58
C LEU A 149 3.13 -22.06 -2.01
N ASP A 150 3.89 -22.58 -2.98
CA ASP A 150 3.68 -22.32 -4.41
C ASP A 150 2.30 -22.83 -4.83
N GLY A 151 2.03 -24.11 -4.63
CA GLY A 151 0.76 -24.74 -4.99
C GLY A 151 -0.45 -24.12 -4.28
N ALA A 152 -0.30 -23.81 -2.98
CA ALA A 152 -1.38 -23.25 -2.18
C ALA A 152 -1.78 -21.81 -2.58
N ASN A 153 -0.81 -21.01 -3.05
CA ASN A 153 -1.04 -19.58 -3.30
C ASN A 153 -1.11 -19.21 -4.77
N TYR A 154 -0.51 -20.01 -5.68
CA TYR A 154 -0.30 -19.63 -7.07
C TYR A 154 -0.73 -20.70 -8.07
N ALA A 155 -1.78 -21.48 -7.75
CA ALA A 155 -2.31 -22.51 -8.66
C ALA A 155 -2.69 -21.97 -10.05
N ALA A 156 -3.01 -20.68 -10.17
CA ALA A 156 -3.33 -20.00 -11.43
C ALA A 156 -2.10 -19.37 -12.11
N GLY A 157 -0.89 -19.49 -11.55
CA GLY A 157 0.33 -18.86 -12.08
C GLY A 157 0.36 -17.34 -11.96
N ASP A 158 -0.50 -16.74 -11.13
CA ASP A 158 -0.67 -15.30 -10.98
C ASP A 158 0.27 -14.73 -9.87
N TYR A 159 1.56 -15.05 -9.99
CA TYR A 159 2.59 -14.66 -9.04
C TYR A 159 2.61 -13.16 -8.77
N HIS A 160 2.70 -12.80 -7.49
CA HIS A 160 2.80 -11.42 -7.10
C HIS A 160 4.06 -10.75 -7.64
N TYR A 161 3.94 -9.45 -7.90
CA TYR A 161 5.08 -8.54 -8.02
C TYR A 161 5.40 -7.98 -6.65
N ALA A 162 6.64 -8.11 -6.22
CA ALA A 162 7.17 -7.49 -5.01
C ALA A 162 7.69 -6.09 -5.36
N TYR A 163 7.22 -5.09 -4.62
CA TYR A 163 7.63 -3.69 -4.73
C TYR A 163 8.38 -3.32 -3.46
N ILE A 164 9.72 -3.22 -3.55
CA ILE A 164 10.54 -2.70 -2.47
C ILE A 164 10.66 -1.19 -2.66
N ALA A 165 10.33 -0.44 -1.61
CA ALA A 165 10.27 1.01 -1.64
C ALA A 165 10.86 1.63 -0.37
N GLU A 166 11.57 2.75 -0.53
CA GLU A 166 12.02 3.60 0.58
C GLU A 166 10.83 4.35 1.17
N ILE A 167 10.71 4.36 2.48
CA ILE A 167 9.78 5.25 3.18
C ILE A 167 10.44 6.63 3.22
N VAL A 168 10.05 7.51 2.32
CA VAL A 168 10.62 8.87 2.24
C VAL A 168 9.97 9.86 3.18
N LYS A 169 8.72 9.61 3.57
CA LYS A 169 7.98 10.35 4.62
C LYS A 169 7.00 9.45 5.34
N ALA A 170 6.73 9.77 6.57
CA ALA A 170 5.66 9.16 7.35
C ALA A 170 4.83 10.26 8.03
N TYR A 171 3.50 10.14 7.95
CA TYR A 171 2.54 11.05 8.57
C TYR A 171 1.67 10.28 9.55
N VAL A 172 1.59 10.78 10.78
CA VAL A 172 0.85 10.16 11.90
C VAL A 172 -0.16 11.16 12.45
N LYS A 173 -1.37 10.71 12.78
CA LYS A 173 -2.35 11.46 13.58
C LYS A 173 -2.21 11.20 15.05
#